data_7a22cf0a8d281788f59da14d05815df0
#
_entry.id   7a22cf0a8d281788f59da14d05815df0
#
_cell.length_a   1.000
_cell.length_b   1.000
_cell.length_c   1.000
_cell.angle_alpha   90.00
_cell.angle_beta   90.00
_cell.angle_gamma   90.00
#
_symmetry.space_group_name_H-M   'P 1'
#
loop_
_entity.id
_entity.type
_entity.pdbx_description
1 polymer ?
#
loop_
_entity_poly.entity_id
_entity_poly.type
_entity_poly.pdbx_seq_one_letter_code
_entity_poly.pdbx_strand_id
1 'polypeptide(L)'
;MTELDYENALASIDFSPVEASAQHRPDWWVDDGIKNTWNDNYTARRRVFPDGQCEVTVTKERHFVGPAMVLKTRTKRGESEHREANDDDAGRRAKKNVRLCCKQIGADRMVTLTYRENMVDRETALKHWKAFCRKLGKHKQFHYVAVIEEQERGALHFHVAVAGRQMYALLRSIWQGVLGRGPDGEQMGQVNVRDPHRFGFGVTGAHKIASYIAKYCGKEMQCRTLDQKRYFRSRGIVLPEIQSWRLIGCTSMLGAAQAAFAAIAGHSMEGLQTWCNNGLGVVYLATAPGMPNPIDECPF
;
A
#
# COMPACT_ATOMS: atom_id res chain seq x y z
N MET A 1 19.68 -14.99 13.73
CA MET A 1 20.30 -14.41 12.53
C MET A 1 21.73 -14.90 12.52
N THR A 2 22.10 -15.71 11.54
CA THR A 2 23.48 -16.09 11.33
C THR A 2 24.22 -14.92 10.68
N GLU A 3 25.50 -14.84 10.85
CA GLU A 3 26.36 -13.81 10.20
C GLU A 3 26.17 -13.83 8.66
N LEU A 4 25.94 -15.03 8.12
CA LEU A 4 25.66 -15.27 6.70
C LEU A 4 24.33 -14.63 6.21
N ASP A 5 23.28 -14.63 7.05
CA ASP A 5 21.99 -14.01 6.70
C ASP A 5 22.11 -12.47 6.65
N TYR A 6 22.95 -11.92 7.52
CA TYR A 6 23.24 -10.49 7.57
C TYR A 6 24.07 -10.05 6.36
N GLU A 7 25.09 -10.82 6.01
CA GLU A 7 25.94 -10.57 4.83
C GLU A 7 25.13 -10.67 3.53
N ASN A 8 24.29 -11.68 3.38
CA ASN A 8 23.42 -11.83 2.22
C ASN A 8 22.40 -10.68 2.10
N ALA A 9 21.85 -10.23 3.22
CA ALA A 9 20.93 -9.09 3.23
C ALA A 9 21.64 -7.78 2.86
N LEU A 10 22.89 -7.58 3.32
CA LEU A 10 23.70 -6.43 2.93
C LEU A 10 24.14 -6.50 1.47
N ALA A 11 24.47 -7.68 0.96
CA ALA A 11 24.88 -7.87 -0.45
C ALA A 11 23.72 -7.55 -1.44
N SER A 12 22.48 -7.61 -0.99
CA SER A 12 21.32 -7.22 -1.81
C SER A 12 21.08 -5.71 -1.90
N ILE A 13 21.83 -4.92 -1.16
CA ILE A 13 21.71 -3.46 -1.12
C ILE A 13 22.69 -2.84 -2.12
N ASP A 14 22.17 -2.04 -3.04
CA ASP A 14 23.00 -1.28 -3.96
C ASP A 14 23.60 -0.05 -3.26
N PHE A 15 24.89 -0.09 -3.00
CA PHE A 15 25.66 0.99 -2.38
C PHE A 15 26.42 1.85 -3.41
N SER A 16 26.11 1.73 -4.69
CA SER A 16 26.78 2.52 -5.71
C SER A 16 26.65 4.02 -5.41
N PRO A 17 27.71 4.82 -5.59
CA PRO A 17 27.65 6.25 -5.37
C PRO A 17 26.59 6.87 -6.30
N VAL A 18 25.68 7.64 -5.73
CA VAL A 18 24.80 8.48 -6.56
C VAL A 18 25.68 9.62 -7.07
N GLU A 19 25.83 9.74 -8.38
CA GLU A 19 26.28 11.00 -8.96
C GLU A 19 25.32 12.09 -8.44
N ALA A 20 25.88 13.11 -7.80
CA ALA A 20 25.12 14.22 -7.25
C ALA A 20 24.36 14.87 -8.42
N SER A 21 23.10 14.49 -8.59
CA SER A 21 22.23 15.16 -9.54
C SER A 21 22.24 16.64 -9.16
N ALA A 22 22.54 17.49 -10.11
CA ALA A 22 22.53 18.94 -9.94
C ALA A 22 21.25 19.32 -9.21
N GLN A 23 21.39 19.96 -8.05
CA GLN A 23 20.26 20.25 -7.17
C GLN A 23 19.31 21.19 -7.92
N HIS A 24 18.21 20.65 -8.40
CA HIS A 24 17.19 21.46 -9.03
C HIS A 24 16.54 22.34 -7.95
N ARG A 25 16.94 23.62 -7.94
CA ARG A 25 16.28 24.63 -7.11
C ARG A 25 14.92 24.94 -7.73
N PRO A 26 13.84 24.95 -6.97
CA PRO A 26 12.55 25.39 -7.51
C PRO A 26 12.64 26.81 -8.05
N ASP A 27 11.98 27.12 -9.15
CA ASP A 27 12.00 28.43 -9.83
C ASP A 27 11.54 29.61 -8.97
N TRP A 28 10.87 29.33 -7.84
CA TRP A 28 10.42 30.31 -6.86
C TRP A 28 11.47 30.59 -5.75
N TRP A 29 12.68 30.02 -5.85
CA TRP A 29 13.74 30.23 -4.90
C TRP A 29 14.36 31.61 -5.12
N VAL A 30 14.07 32.55 -4.24
CA VAL A 30 14.76 33.85 -4.18
C VAL A 30 15.88 33.72 -3.16
N ASP A 31 17.11 33.94 -3.60
CA ASP A 31 18.27 34.05 -2.72
C ASP A 31 18.26 35.46 -2.09
N ASP A 32 17.64 35.57 -0.92
CA ASP A 32 17.50 36.83 -0.18
C ASP A 32 18.69 37.14 0.74
N GLY A 33 19.82 36.45 0.52
CA GLY A 33 21.03 36.59 1.34
C GLY A 33 20.93 35.93 2.72
N ILE A 34 19.76 35.43 3.11
CA ILE A 34 19.60 34.57 4.28
C ILE A 34 20.17 33.21 3.91
N LYS A 35 21.11 32.67 4.68
CA LYS A 35 21.65 31.33 4.48
C LYS A 35 20.55 30.28 4.72
N ASN A 36 19.68 30.12 3.75
CA ASN A 36 18.72 29.04 3.72
C ASN A 36 19.46 27.74 3.47
N THR A 37 19.67 26.96 4.52
CA THR A 37 20.38 25.69 4.41
C THR A 37 19.36 24.56 4.39
N TRP A 38 19.56 23.65 3.45
CA TRP A 38 18.87 22.38 3.42
C TRP A 38 19.79 21.32 4.00
N ASN A 39 19.35 20.66 5.04
CA ASN A 39 20.05 19.52 5.60
C ASN A 39 19.46 18.23 5.07
N ASP A 40 20.28 17.44 4.40
CA ASP A 40 19.93 16.09 3.99
C ASP A 40 20.19 15.15 5.15
N ASN A 41 19.14 14.55 5.68
CA ASN A 41 19.20 13.53 6.72
C ASN A 41 18.35 12.34 6.32
N TYR A 42 18.65 11.17 6.86
CA TYR A 42 17.77 10.03 6.74
C TYR A 42 16.72 10.04 7.87
N THR A 43 15.52 9.63 7.53
CA THR A 43 14.44 9.41 8.50
C THR A 43 14.00 7.96 8.41
N ALA A 44 14.09 7.25 9.53
CA ALA A 44 13.58 5.90 9.67
C ALA A 44 12.10 5.94 10.10
N ARG A 45 11.27 5.12 9.48
CA ARG A 45 9.85 4.95 9.80
C ARG A 45 9.54 3.48 9.95
N ARG A 46 9.06 3.08 11.11
CA ARG A 46 8.68 1.71 11.45
C ARG A 46 7.17 1.60 11.63
N ARG A 47 6.60 0.49 11.18
CA ARG A 47 5.25 0.04 11.49
C ARG A 47 5.25 -1.42 11.87
N VAL A 48 4.51 -1.76 12.92
CA VAL A 48 4.27 -3.15 13.31
C VAL A 48 2.79 -3.43 13.11
N PHE A 49 2.48 -4.51 12.38
CA PHE A 49 1.13 -4.95 12.11
C PHE A 49 0.65 -5.96 13.15
N PRO A 50 -0.68 -6.21 13.29
CA PRO A 50 -1.22 -7.10 14.32
C PRO A 50 -0.75 -8.56 14.22
N ASP A 51 -0.31 -8.99 13.03
CA ASP A 51 0.25 -10.31 12.77
C ASP A 51 1.75 -10.41 13.11
N GLY A 52 2.31 -9.38 13.75
CA GLY A 52 3.73 -9.29 14.09
C GLY A 52 4.65 -8.89 12.94
N GLN A 53 4.10 -8.63 11.74
CA GLN A 53 4.88 -8.15 10.63
C GLN A 53 5.39 -6.73 10.90
N CYS A 54 6.68 -6.49 10.68
CA CYS A 54 7.32 -5.19 10.81
C CYS A 54 7.73 -4.65 9.44
N GLU A 55 7.37 -3.41 9.14
CA GLU A 55 7.87 -2.67 7.98
C GLU A 55 8.71 -1.49 8.43
N VAL A 56 9.90 -1.38 7.87
CA VAL A 56 10.78 -0.23 8.05
C VAL A 56 11.06 0.39 6.71
N THR A 57 10.98 1.71 6.65
CA THR A 57 11.43 2.51 5.50
C THR A 57 12.35 3.59 6.00
N VAL A 58 13.57 3.61 5.50
CA VAL A 58 14.51 4.69 5.75
C VAL A 58 14.64 5.50 4.47
N THR A 59 14.36 6.80 4.55
CA THR A 59 14.34 7.68 3.38
C THR A 59 15.23 8.88 3.61
N LYS A 60 15.99 9.25 2.58
CA LYS A 60 16.71 10.53 2.56
C LYS A 60 15.69 11.66 2.41
N GLU A 61 15.71 12.60 3.32
CA GLU A 61 14.79 13.73 3.35
C GLU A 61 15.56 15.03 3.47
N ARG A 62 15.14 16.01 2.68
CA ARG A 62 15.63 17.38 2.78
C ARG A 62 14.79 18.12 3.80
N HIS A 63 15.46 18.68 4.78
CA HIS A 63 14.85 19.55 5.77
C HIS A 63 15.32 20.97 5.55
N PHE A 64 14.37 21.87 5.36
CA PHE A 64 14.65 23.29 5.31
C PHE A 64 14.98 23.80 6.71
N VAL A 65 16.13 24.48 6.82
CA VAL A 65 16.57 25.15 8.04
C VAL A 65 16.67 26.64 7.71
N GLY A 66 15.64 27.37 8.01
CA GLY A 66 15.55 28.79 7.73
C GLY A 66 14.27 29.39 8.34
N PRO A 67 14.05 30.71 8.18
CA PRO A 67 12.82 31.34 8.65
C PRO A 67 11.58 30.72 8.00
N ALA A 68 10.45 30.81 8.68
CA ALA A 68 9.19 30.26 8.18
C ALA A 68 8.86 30.84 6.81
N MET A 69 8.66 29.97 5.82
CA MET A 69 8.23 30.38 4.48
C MET A 69 6.75 30.77 4.51
N VAL A 70 6.41 31.86 3.83
CA VAL A 70 5.03 32.20 3.56
C VAL A 70 4.44 31.15 2.61
N LEU A 71 3.54 30.33 3.12
CA LEU A 71 2.84 29.34 2.31
C LEU A 71 1.91 30.04 1.33
N LYS A 72 2.05 29.74 0.03
CA LYS A 72 1.07 30.16 -0.98
C LYS A 72 -0.32 29.63 -0.61
N THR A 73 -1.35 30.42 -0.85
CA THR A 73 -2.74 30.01 -0.69
C THR A 73 -3.01 28.75 -1.50
N ARG A 74 -3.65 27.76 -0.88
CA ARG A 74 -4.01 26.52 -1.57
C ARG A 74 -5.06 26.83 -2.63
N THR A 75 -4.82 26.39 -3.86
CA THR A 75 -5.82 26.41 -4.92
C THR A 75 -7.03 25.54 -4.55
N LYS A 76 -8.21 25.91 -4.99
CA LYS A 76 -9.42 25.11 -4.77
C LYS A 76 -9.27 23.72 -5.43
N ARG A 77 -10.03 22.76 -4.91
CA ARG A 77 -10.01 21.39 -5.44
C ARG A 77 -10.45 21.42 -6.92
N GLY A 78 -9.61 20.83 -7.79
CA GLY A 78 -9.86 20.76 -9.22
C GLY A 78 -9.27 21.90 -10.06
N GLU A 79 -8.77 22.98 -9.43
CA GLU A 79 -8.23 24.18 -10.11
C GLU A 79 -6.69 24.22 -10.15
N SER A 80 -6.02 23.13 -9.73
CA SER A 80 -4.56 23.09 -9.72
C SER A 80 -4.00 22.96 -11.14
N GLU A 81 -3.02 23.78 -11.48
CA GLU A 81 -2.24 23.68 -12.72
C GLU A 81 -1.47 22.33 -12.82
N HIS A 82 -1.14 21.74 -11.66
CA HIS A 82 -0.43 20.45 -11.56
C HIS A 82 -1.39 19.26 -11.39
N ARG A 83 -2.53 19.27 -12.05
CA ARG A 83 -3.60 18.29 -11.83
C ARG A 83 -3.17 16.86 -12.10
N GLU A 84 -2.44 16.60 -13.18
CA GLU A 84 -1.92 15.27 -13.52
C GLU A 84 -0.93 14.75 -12.48
N ALA A 85 0.07 15.56 -12.12
CA ALA A 85 1.05 15.20 -11.09
C ALA A 85 0.38 14.94 -9.74
N ASN A 86 -0.63 15.74 -9.36
CA ASN A 86 -1.42 15.54 -8.16
C ASN A 86 -2.25 14.24 -8.22
N ASP A 87 -2.76 13.87 -9.39
CA ASP A 87 -3.49 12.61 -9.59
C ASP A 87 -2.58 11.40 -9.48
N ASP A 88 -1.39 11.47 -10.06
CA ASP A 88 -0.35 10.45 -9.92
C ASP A 88 0.07 10.25 -8.46
N ASP A 89 0.29 11.35 -7.74
CA ASP A 89 0.59 11.31 -6.31
C ASP A 89 -0.56 10.70 -5.50
N ALA A 90 -1.78 11.06 -5.81
CA ALA A 90 -2.96 10.47 -5.19
C ALA A 90 -3.06 8.96 -5.50
N GLY A 91 -2.66 8.54 -6.69
CA GLY A 91 -2.55 7.15 -7.10
C GLY A 91 -1.49 6.38 -6.31
N ARG A 92 -0.29 6.93 -6.18
CA ARG A 92 0.79 6.35 -5.36
C ARG A 92 0.35 6.21 -3.90
N ARG A 93 -0.29 7.24 -3.33
CA ARG A 93 -0.85 7.20 -1.96
C ARG A 93 -1.95 6.15 -1.81
N ALA A 94 -2.86 6.04 -2.78
CA ALA A 94 -3.93 5.04 -2.77
C ALA A 94 -3.36 3.62 -2.80
N LYS A 95 -2.40 3.35 -3.69
CA LYS A 95 -1.69 2.07 -3.80
C LYS A 95 -1.01 1.68 -2.49
N LYS A 96 -0.29 2.62 -1.86
CA LYS A 96 0.32 2.42 -0.54
C LYS A 96 -0.73 2.11 0.52
N ASN A 97 -1.82 2.86 0.59
CA ASN A 97 -2.88 2.67 1.58
C ASN A 97 -3.61 1.35 1.42
N VAL A 98 -3.91 0.92 0.18
CA VAL A 98 -4.48 -0.40 -0.09
C VAL A 98 -3.59 -1.50 0.45
N ARG A 99 -2.29 -1.45 0.16
CA ARG A 99 -1.32 -2.42 0.66
C ARG A 99 -1.29 -2.47 2.20
N LEU A 100 -1.23 -1.31 2.84
CA LEU A 100 -1.21 -1.21 4.31
C LEU A 100 -2.53 -1.71 4.92
N CYS A 101 -3.68 -1.36 4.35
CA CYS A 101 -4.97 -1.86 4.82
C CYS A 101 -5.10 -3.38 4.68
N CYS A 102 -4.62 -3.96 3.58
CA CYS A 102 -4.59 -5.41 3.39
C CYS A 102 -3.74 -6.11 4.46
N LYS A 103 -2.56 -5.56 4.78
CA LYS A 103 -1.72 -6.06 5.86
C LYS A 103 -2.39 -5.93 7.22
N GLN A 104 -3.01 -4.78 7.49
CA GLN A 104 -3.71 -4.53 8.75
C GLN A 104 -4.83 -5.52 9.04
N ILE A 105 -5.56 -5.95 8.03
CA ILE A 105 -6.62 -6.94 8.20
C ILE A 105 -6.13 -8.39 8.07
N GLY A 106 -4.82 -8.60 7.87
CA GLY A 106 -4.25 -9.93 7.62
C GLY A 106 -4.85 -10.60 6.37
N ALA A 107 -5.09 -9.83 5.30
CA ALA A 107 -5.74 -10.34 4.10
C ALA A 107 -4.93 -11.48 3.47
N ASP A 108 -5.50 -12.68 3.48
CA ASP A 108 -4.92 -13.91 2.95
C ASP A 108 -5.78 -14.57 1.87
N ARG A 109 -6.90 -13.97 1.51
CA ARG A 109 -7.83 -14.45 0.47
C ARG A 109 -8.22 -13.31 -0.46
N MET A 110 -8.44 -13.65 -1.71
CA MET A 110 -8.99 -12.74 -2.70
C MET A 110 -10.31 -13.25 -3.24
N VAL A 111 -11.35 -12.45 -3.07
CA VAL A 111 -12.67 -12.68 -3.66
C VAL A 111 -12.78 -11.83 -4.91
N THR A 112 -13.18 -12.44 -6.03
CA THR A 112 -13.49 -11.71 -7.26
C THR A 112 -14.99 -11.85 -7.54
N LEU A 113 -15.67 -10.71 -7.68
CA LEU A 113 -17.07 -10.64 -8.09
C LEU A 113 -17.13 -10.21 -9.55
N THR A 114 -17.80 -11.02 -10.37
CA THR A 114 -17.91 -10.79 -11.81
C THR A 114 -19.36 -10.75 -12.22
N TYR A 115 -19.63 -10.10 -13.35
CA TYR A 115 -20.92 -10.10 -14.00
C TYR A 115 -20.91 -11.13 -15.17
N ARG A 116 -22.06 -11.69 -15.49
CA ARG A 116 -22.23 -12.54 -16.67
C ARG A 116 -22.14 -11.71 -17.93
N GLU A 117 -22.85 -10.60 -17.96
CA GLU A 117 -22.84 -9.64 -19.05
C GLU A 117 -21.71 -8.61 -18.89
N ASN A 118 -21.44 -7.89 -19.95
CA ASN A 118 -20.44 -6.84 -19.94
C ASN A 118 -20.94 -5.60 -19.18
N MET A 119 -20.77 -5.60 -17.85
CA MET A 119 -21.13 -4.47 -17.01
C MET A 119 -20.12 -3.34 -17.20
N VAL A 120 -20.52 -2.27 -17.84
CA VAL A 120 -19.69 -1.06 -18.07
C VAL A 120 -20.16 0.13 -17.23
N ASP A 121 -21.40 0.09 -16.73
CA ASP A 121 -21.95 1.16 -15.89
C ASP A 121 -21.40 1.08 -14.46
N ARG A 122 -20.48 1.98 -14.17
CA ARG A 122 -19.82 2.07 -12.87
C ARG A 122 -20.78 2.45 -11.74
N GLU A 123 -21.80 3.25 -12.01
CA GLU A 123 -22.76 3.66 -10.98
C GLU A 123 -23.61 2.48 -10.53
N THR A 124 -24.13 1.72 -11.47
CA THR A 124 -24.86 0.49 -11.20
C THR A 124 -23.99 -0.55 -10.51
N ALA A 125 -22.75 -0.73 -10.97
CA ALA A 125 -21.80 -1.62 -10.29
C ALA A 125 -21.56 -1.22 -8.84
N LEU A 126 -21.45 0.07 -8.53
CA LEU A 126 -21.31 0.57 -7.16
C LEU A 126 -22.58 0.38 -6.31
N LYS A 127 -23.77 0.46 -6.90
CA LYS A 127 -25.04 0.13 -6.23
C LYS A 127 -25.04 -1.35 -5.82
N HIS A 128 -24.65 -2.24 -6.74
CA HIS A 128 -24.53 -3.68 -6.47
C HIS A 128 -23.50 -3.97 -5.39
N TRP A 129 -22.32 -3.34 -5.45
CA TRP A 129 -21.29 -3.48 -4.43
C TRP A 129 -21.80 -3.08 -3.02
N LYS A 130 -22.46 -1.93 -2.91
CA LYS A 130 -23.02 -1.47 -1.64
C LYS A 130 -24.10 -2.43 -1.12
N ALA A 131 -24.94 -2.97 -2.00
CA ALA A 131 -25.96 -3.96 -1.65
C ALA A 131 -25.32 -5.26 -1.17
N PHE A 132 -24.29 -5.75 -1.84
CA PHE A 132 -23.51 -6.92 -1.45
C PHE A 132 -22.90 -6.75 -0.05
N CYS A 133 -22.18 -5.66 0.19
CA CYS A 133 -21.57 -5.38 1.49
C CYS A 133 -22.61 -5.29 2.61
N ARG A 134 -23.75 -4.64 2.36
CA ARG A 134 -24.84 -4.52 3.33
C ARG A 134 -25.49 -5.87 3.67
N LYS A 135 -25.72 -6.73 2.67
CA LYS A 135 -26.27 -8.07 2.89
C LYS A 135 -25.26 -8.95 3.64
N LEU A 136 -23.98 -8.95 3.22
CA LEU A 136 -22.95 -9.76 3.87
C LEU A 136 -22.71 -9.33 5.32
N GLY A 137 -22.74 -8.03 5.60
CA GLY A 137 -22.59 -7.48 6.95
C GLY A 137 -23.67 -7.90 7.95
N LYS A 138 -24.82 -8.42 7.49
CA LYS A 138 -25.86 -9.01 8.35
C LYS A 138 -25.49 -10.41 8.86
N HIS A 139 -24.59 -11.09 8.16
CA HIS A 139 -24.20 -12.47 8.48
C HIS A 139 -22.93 -12.56 9.31
N LYS A 140 -21.98 -11.62 9.09
CA LYS A 140 -20.72 -11.60 9.81
C LYS A 140 -20.06 -10.23 9.77
N GLN A 141 -19.20 -9.95 10.75
CA GLN A 141 -18.29 -8.83 10.64
C GLN A 141 -17.33 -9.10 9.48
N PHE A 142 -17.23 -8.13 8.58
CA PHE A 142 -16.52 -8.31 7.31
C PHE A 142 -15.58 -7.14 7.07
N HIS A 143 -14.29 -7.39 7.34
CA HIS A 143 -13.23 -6.44 6.98
C HIS A 143 -12.73 -6.74 5.58
N TYR A 144 -12.69 -5.72 4.75
CA TYR A 144 -12.27 -5.86 3.37
C TYR A 144 -11.53 -4.63 2.86
N VAL A 145 -10.70 -4.87 1.84
CA VAL A 145 -10.16 -3.83 0.96
C VAL A 145 -10.50 -4.24 -0.47
N ALA A 146 -11.18 -3.37 -1.22
CA ALA A 146 -11.67 -3.70 -2.54
C ALA A 146 -11.29 -2.65 -3.57
N VAL A 147 -11.07 -3.11 -4.80
CA VAL A 147 -10.86 -2.29 -5.98
C VAL A 147 -11.80 -2.74 -7.09
N ILE A 148 -12.16 -1.82 -7.98
CA ILE A 148 -12.84 -2.14 -9.23
C ILE A 148 -11.77 -2.24 -10.29
N GLU A 149 -11.76 -3.29 -11.07
CA GLU A 149 -10.94 -3.44 -12.27
C GLU A 149 -11.83 -3.29 -13.49
N GLU A 150 -11.39 -2.46 -14.42
CA GLU A 150 -11.95 -2.41 -15.76
C GLU A 150 -11.06 -3.28 -16.67
N GLN A 151 -11.65 -4.31 -17.27
CA GLN A 151 -10.97 -5.16 -18.22
C GLN A 151 -10.84 -4.47 -19.58
N GLU A 152 -9.99 -4.97 -20.46
CA GLU A 152 -9.77 -4.43 -21.82
C GLU A 152 -11.06 -4.23 -22.64
N ARG A 153 -12.07 -5.09 -22.42
CA ARG A 153 -13.40 -4.99 -23.03
C ARG A 153 -14.36 -4.03 -22.30
N GLY A 154 -13.88 -3.27 -21.31
CA GLY A 154 -14.67 -2.35 -20.49
C GLY A 154 -15.45 -3.01 -19.34
N ALA A 155 -15.39 -4.34 -19.18
CA ALA A 155 -16.12 -5.04 -18.12
C ALA A 155 -15.56 -4.73 -16.74
N LEU A 156 -16.45 -4.35 -15.82
CA LEU A 156 -16.10 -4.05 -14.42
C LEU A 156 -16.12 -5.30 -13.54
N HIS A 157 -15.05 -5.51 -12.79
CA HIS A 157 -14.91 -6.57 -11.80
C HIS A 157 -14.53 -5.99 -10.45
N PHE A 158 -14.98 -6.63 -9.35
CA PHE A 158 -14.50 -6.29 -8.02
C PHE A 158 -13.47 -7.32 -7.55
N HIS A 159 -12.30 -6.82 -7.16
CA HIS A 159 -11.29 -7.59 -6.45
C HIS A 159 -11.29 -7.18 -4.99
N VAL A 160 -11.53 -8.15 -4.10
CA VAL A 160 -11.76 -7.91 -2.68
C VAL A 160 -10.78 -8.73 -1.86
N ALA A 161 -9.86 -8.06 -1.18
CA ALA A 161 -8.98 -8.69 -0.19
C ALA A 161 -9.73 -8.87 1.11
N VAL A 162 -9.65 -10.06 1.67
CA VAL A 162 -10.30 -10.44 2.93
C VAL A 162 -9.41 -11.38 3.73
N ALA A 163 -9.61 -11.44 5.04
CA ALA A 163 -8.90 -12.35 5.92
C ALA A 163 -9.72 -13.63 6.17
N GLY A 164 -9.00 -14.74 6.29
CA GLY A 164 -9.52 -16.03 6.70
C GLY A 164 -10.42 -16.73 5.67
N ARG A 165 -10.83 -17.94 6.03
CA ARG A 165 -11.67 -18.78 5.18
C ARG A 165 -13.01 -18.10 4.89
N GLN A 166 -13.36 -18.02 3.63
CA GLN A 166 -14.61 -17.47 3.15
C GLN A 166 -15.61 -18.57 2.80
N MET A 167 -16.86 -18.40 3.25
CA MET A 167 -17.96 -19.31 2.91
C MET A 167 -18.41 -19.02 1.48
N TYR A 168 -17.84 -19.73 0.51
CA TYR A 168 -18.11 -19.53 -0.92
C TYR A 168 -19.60 -19.55 -1.27
N ALA A 169 -20.35 -20.53 -0.73
CA ALA A 169 -21.79 -20.65 -0.97
C ALA A 169 -22.57 -19.40 -0.51
N LEU A 170 -22.21 -18.83 0.65
CA LEU A 170 -22.82 -17.60 1.15
C LEU A 170 -22.51 -16.41 0.25
N LEU A 171 -21.23 -16.21 -0.10
CA LEU A 171 -20.83 -15.11 -0.97
C LEU A 171 -21.53 -15.18 -2.32
N ARG A 172 -21.59 -16.38 -2.91
CA ARG A 172 -22.26 -16.65 -4.18
C ARG A 172 -23.77 -16.36 -4.09
N SER A 173 -24.43 -16.88 -3.06
CA SER A 173 -25.87 -16.65 -2.84
C SER A 173 -26.18 -15.15 -2.69
N ILE A 174 -25.38 -14.43 -1.91
CA ILE A 174 -25.58 -12.98 -1.71
C ILE A 174 -25.36 -12.23 -3.03
N TRP A 175 -24.27 -12.54 -3.77
CA TRP A 175 -23.96 -11.85 -5.03
C TRP A 175 -25.04 -12.09 -6.07
N GLN A 176 -25.45 -13.34 -6.26
CA GLN A 176 -26.54 -13.71 -7.17
C GLN A 176 -27.88 -13.09 -6.75
N GLY A 177 -28.16 -13.03 -5.44
CA GLY A 177 -29.36 -12.36 -4.92
C GLY A 177 -29.33 -10.84 -4.99
N VAL A 178 -28.16 -10.23 -5.24
CA VAL A 178 -28.02 -8.79 -5.55
C VAL A 178 -28.28 -8.52 -7.02
N LEU A 179 -27.76 -9.38 -7.89
CA LEU A 179 -27.87 -9.22 -9.34
C LEU A 179 -29.23 -9.67 -9.90
N GLY A 180 -29.93 -10.57 -9.20
CA GLY A 180 -31.13 -11.20 -9.69
C GLY A 180 -30.85 -12.34 -10.68
N ARG A 181 -31.90 -12.68 -11.44
CA ARG A 181 -31.82 -13.66 -12.53
C ARG A 181 -32.10 -12.99 -13.86
N GLY A 182 -31.52 -13.52 -14.90
CA GLY A 182 -31.80 -13.10 -16.26
C GLY A 182 -33.18 -13.62 -16.73
N PRO A 183 -33.59 -13.24 -17.95
CA PRO A 183 -34.91 -13.61 -18.51
C PRO A 183 -35.17 -15.10 -18.52
N ASP A 184 -34.14 -15.91 -18.79
CA ASP A 184 -34.25 -17.38 -18.83
C ASP A 184 -33.95 -18.04 -17.47
N GLY A 185 -33.94 -17.26 -16.39
CA GLY A 185 -33.67 -17.75 -15.03
C GLY A 185 -32.16 -17.96 -14.74
N GLU A 186 -31.28 -17.60 -15.65
CA GLU A 186 -29.84 -17.76 -15.52
C GLU A 186 -29.22 -16.82 -14.45
N GLN A 187 -28.08 -17.22 -13.93
CA GLN A 187 -27.35 -16.47 -12.92
C GLN A 187 -26.57 -15.31 -13.59
N MET A 188 -26.78 -14.09 -13.09
CA MET A 188 -26.22 -12.87 -13.67
C MET A 188 -24.82 -12.54 -13.19
N GLY A 189 -24.18 -13.40 -12.39
CA GLY A 189 -22.80 -13.21 -11.95
C GLY A 189 -22.19 -14.38 -11.23
N GLN A 190 -20.89 -14.31 -11.04
CA GLN A 190 -20.10 -15.36 -10.42
C GLN A 190 -19.22 -14.79 -9.30
N VAL A 191 -18.83 -15.65 -8.38
CA VAL A 191 -17.88 -15.39 -7.33
C VAL A 191 -16.73 -16.36 -7.47
N ASN A 192 -15.51 -15.86 -7.40
CA ASN A 192 -14.31 -16.69 -7.32
C ASN A 192 -13.58 -16.33 -6.02
N VAL A 193 -13.12 -17.33 -5.28
CA VAL A 193 -12.31 -17.15 -4.06
C VAL A 193 -10.96 -17.82 -4.29
N ARG A 194 -9.92 -17.02 -4.41
CA ARG A 194 -8.55 -17.54 -4.49
C ARG A 194 -7.97 -17.67 -3.09
N ASP A 195 -7.54 -18.89 -2.80
CA ASP A 195 -6.81 -19.25 -1.60
C ASP A 195 -5.32 -19.38 -1.95
N PRO A 196 -4.46 -18.44 -1.53
CA PRO A 196 -3.04 -18.53 -1.85
C PRO A 196 -2.35 -19.72 -1.19
N HIS A 197 -2.85 -20.22 -0.06
CA HIS A 197 -2.28 -21.40 0.61
C HIS A 197 -2.42 -22.68 -0.25
N ARG A 198 -3.48 -22.74 -1.06
CA ARG A 198 -3.71 -23.84 -1.99
C ARG A 198 -2.75 -23.86 -3.18
N PHE A 199 -2.10 -22.72 -3.45
CA PHE A 199 -1.18 -22.52 -4.56
C PHE A 199 0.28 -22.33 -4.11
N GLY A 200 0.65 -22.75 -2.92
CA GLY A 200 2.04 -22.77 -2.44
C GLY A 200 2.64 -21.40 -2.12
N PHE A 201 1.82 -20.41 -1.83
CA PHE A 201 2.35 -19.07 -1.48
C PHE A 201 2.89 -18.95 -0.05
N GLY A 202 2.76 -20.00 0.78
CA GLY A 202 3.37 -20.09 2.11
C GLY A 202 3.13 -18.86 3.00
N VAL A 203 4.06 -18.59 3.89
CA VAL A 203 4.06 -17.45 4.84
C VAL A 203 3.99 -16.08 4.14
N THR A 204 4.46 -15.99 2.89
CA THR A 204 4.45 -14.74 2.10
C THR A 204 3.11 -14.45 1.42
N GLY A 205 2.07 -15.27 1.63
CA GLY A 205 0.76 -15.14 0.95
C GLY A 205 0.09 -13.80 1.17
N ALA A 206 0.10 -13.27 2.39
CA ALA A 206 -0.48 -11.96 2.71
C ALA A 206 0.21 -10.79 1.97
N HIS A 207 1.54 -10.83 1.85
CA HIS A 207 2.30 -9.85 1.07
C HIS A 207 1.93 -9.88 -0.41
N LYS A 208 1.79 -11.08 -0.97
CA LYS A 208 1.45 -11.26 -2.40
C LYS A 208 0.04 -10.78 -2.70
N ILE A 209 -0.94 -11.04 -1.83
CA ILE A 209 -2.30 -10.53 -1.98
C ILE A 209 -2.32 -9.01 -1.89
N ALA A 210 -1.67 -8.43 -0.88
CA ALA A 210 -1.59 -6.99 -0.71
C ALA A 210 -0.96 -6.31 -1.94
N SER A 211 0.13 -6.87 -2.46
CA SER A 211 0.81 -6.38 -3.67
C SER A 211 -0.04 -6.56 -4.92
N TYR A 212 -0.73 -7.70 -5.05
CA TYR A 212 -1.59 -8.01 -6.17
C TYR A 212 -2.78 -7.04 -6.26
N ILE A 213 -3.49 -6.81 -5.16
CA ILE A 213 -4.60 -5.85 -5.13
C ILE A 213 -4.11 -4.42 -5.34
N ALA A 214 -2.96 -4.06 -4.75
CA ALA A 214 -2.36 -2.76 -4.98
C ALA A 214 -2.01 -2.51 -6.46
N LYS A 215 -1.67 -3.57 -7.23
CA LYS A 215 -1.45 -3.48 -8.68
C LYS A 215 -2.70 -3.03 -9.42
N TYR A 216 -3.89 -3.53 -9.05
CA TYR A 216 -5.14 -3.12 -9.67
C TYR A 216 -5.48 -1.66 -9.40
N CYS A 217 -5.15 -1.13 -8.21
CA CYS A 217 -5.25 0.31 -7.97
C CYS A 217 -4.41 1.15 -8.95
N GLY A 218 -3.31 0.59 -9.49
CA GLY A 218 -2.46 1.26 -10.48
C GLY A 218 -3.01 1.18 -11.90
N LYS A 219 -3.61 0.05 -12.28
CA LYS A 219 -4.23 -0.11 -13.63
C LYS A 219 -5.46 0.77 -13.82
N GLU A 220 -6.30 0.92 -12.78
CA GLU A 220 -7.45 1.81 -12.80
C GLU A 220 -7.11 3.30 -12.98
N MET A 221 -5.86 3.68 -12.74
CA MET A 221 -5.43 5.07 -12.92
C MET A 221 -5.55 5.53 -14.38
N GLN A 222 -5.53 4.60 -15.33
CA GLN A 222 -5.57 4.91 -16.78
C GLN A 222 -6.99 5.11 -17.31
N CYS A 223 -8.01 4.53 -16.67
CA CYS A 223 -9.40 4.53 -17.18
C CYS A 223 -10.37 5.30 -16.28
N ARG A 224 -9.89 5.90 -15.22
CA ARG A 224 -10.73 6.56 -14.21
C ARG A 224 -10.96 8.03 -14.51
N THR A 225 -12.20 8.49 -14.40
CA THR A 225 -12.48 9.93 -14.36
C THR A 225 -12.00 10.53 -13.03
N LEU A 226 -11.54 11.76 -13.10
CA LEU A 226 -11.09 12.52 -11.92
C LEU A 226 -12.21 12.53 -10.86
N ASP A 227 -11.83 12.52 -9.59
CA ASP A 227 -12.70 12.50 -8.41
C ASP A 227 -13.41 11.18 -8.06
N GLN A 228 -13.27 10.11 -8.83
CA GLN A 228 -13.75 8.80 -8.44
C GLN A 228 -12.87 8.15 -7.36
N LYS A 229 -13.50 7.37 -6.46
CA LYS A 229 -12.78 6.58 -5.46
C LYS A 229 -11.92 5.51 -6.14
N ARG A 230 -10.65 5.46 -5.77
CA ARG A 230 -9.67 4.48 -6.28
C ARG A 230 -9.81 3.10 -5.63
N TYR A 231 -10.29 3.05 -4.39
CA TYR A 231 -10.50 1.81 -3.65
C TYR A 231 -11.57 1.99 -2.59
N PHE A 232 -12.07 0.88 -2.09
CA PHE A 232 -13.05 0.80 -1.01
C PHE A 232 -12.45 0.02 0.14
N ARG A 233 -12.80 0.39 1.36
CA ARG A 233 -12.46 -0.36 2.56
C ARG A 233 -13.61 -0.36 3.54
N SER A 234 -13.73 -1.41 4.33
CA SER A 234 -14.65 -1.45 5.46
C SER A 234 -14.28 -0.39 6.50
N ARG A 235 -15.25 0.01 7.28
CA ARG A 235 -15.03 0.87 8.45
C ARG A 235 -14.25 0.09 9.52
N GLY A 236 -13.56 0.80 10.42
CA GLY A 236 -12.83 0.20 11.53
C GLY A 236 -11.42 -0.30 11.19
N ILE A 237 -10.94 -0.20 9.96
CA ILE A 237 -9.54 -0.47 9.65
C ILE A 237 -8.71 0.73 10.12
N VAL A 238 -7.99 0.57 11.23
CA VAL A 238 -7.04 1.56 11.77
C VAL A 238 -5.64 1.09 11.45
N LEU A 239 -4.88 1.89 10.70
CA LEU A 239 -3.49 1.55 10.39
C LEU A 239 -2.61 1.75 11.63
N PRO A 240 -1.55 0.93 11.80
CA PRO A 240 -0.62 1.08 12.91
C PRO A 240 0.02 2.46 12.91
N GLU A 241 0.28 2.99 14.08
CA GLU A 241 1.07 4.21 14.21
C GLU A 241 2.44 4.05 13.57
N ILE A 242 2.94 5.18 13.08
CA ILE A 242 4.29 5.25 12.52
C ILE A 242 5.20 5.71 13.65
N GLN A 243 6.11 4.84 14.05
CA GLN A 243 7.27 5.26 14.81
C GLN A 243 8.26 5.90 13.83
N SER A 244 8.71 7.10 14.11
CA SER A 244 9.55 7.86 13.19
C SER A 244 10.75 8.47 13.92
N TRP A 245 11.94 8.27 13.40
CA TRP A 245 13.19 8.79 13.96
C TRP A 245 14.00 9.50 12.89
N ARG A 246 14.50 10.67 13.20
CA ARG A 246 15.45 11.37 12.38
C ARG A 246 16.86 10.87 12.71
N LEU A 247 17.57 10.35 11.74
CA LEU A 247 18.93 9.81 11.90
C LEU A 247 19.93 10.94 11.76
N ILE A 248 20.17 11.66 12.84
CA ILE A 248 21.09 12.82 12.86
C ILE A 248 22.52 12.34 12.56
N GLY A 249 23.19 12.99 11.59
CA GLY A 249 24.54 12.62 11.18
C GLY A 249 24.62 11.41 10.24
N CYS A 250 23.52 10.72 9.96
CA CYS A 250 23.48 9.66 8.95
C CYS A 250 23.37 10.29 7.56
N THR A 251 24.45 10.26 6.81
CA THR A 251 24.54 10.83 5.45
C THR A 251 24.72 9.76 4.38
N SER A 252 25.02 8.51 4.77
CA SER A 252 25.30 7.42 3.85
C SER A 252 24.18 6.41 3.76
N MET A 253 24.07 5.73 2.59
CA MET A 253 23.13 4.64 2.38
C MET A 253 23.45 3.45 3.30
N LEU A 254 24.72 3.20 3.59
CA LEU A 254 25.14 2.14 4.51
C LEU A 254 24.58 2.41 5.93
N GLY A 255 24.74 3.64 6.44
CA GLY A 255 24.17 4.02 7.74
C GLY A 255 22.63 3.90 7.75
N ALA A 256 21.97 4.27 6.64
CA ALA A 256 20.53 4.09 6.49
C ALA A 256 20.11 2.61 6.52
N ALA A 257 20.90 1.73 5.88
CA ALA A 257 20.66 0.29 5.90
C ALA A 257 20.85 -0.29 7.31
N GLN A 258 21.95 0.08 8.00
CA GLN A 258 22.19 -0.35 9.37
C GLN A 258 21.06 0.08 10.31
N ALA A 259 20.57 1.31 10.19
CA ALA A 259 19.43 1.81 10.95
C ALA A 259 18.14 1.02 10.63
N ALA A 260 17.92 0.66 9.36
CA ALA A 260 16.78 -0.14 8.96
C ALA A 260 16.81 -1.54 9.60
N PHE A 261 17.98 -2.21 9.59
CA PHE A 261 18.17 -3.52 10.24
C PHE A 261 18.03 -3.42 11.75
N ALA A 262 18.59 -2.39 12.39
CA ALA A 262 18.41 -2.15 13.82
C ALA A 262 16.94 -1.99 14.18
N ALA A 263 16.17 -1.29 13.36
CA ALA A 263 14.74 -1.05 13.60
C ALA A 263 13.86 -2.31 13.47
N ILE A 264 14.33 -3.39 12.87
CA ILE A 264 13.64 -4.70 12.82
C ILE A 264 14.27 -5.72 13.79
N ALA A 265 15.22 -5.31 14.62
CA ALA A 265 15.82 -6.21 15.60
C ALA A 265 14.72 -6.85 16.48
N GLY A 266 14.88 -8.12 16.81
CA GLY A 266 13.88 -8.92 17.53
C GLY A 266 12.81 -9.58 16.66
N HIS A 267 12.65 -9.20 15.38
CA HIS A 267 11.77 -9.90 14.44
C HIS A 267 12.50 -11.01 13.70
N SER A 268 11.73 -12.02 13.25
CA SER A 268 12.29 -13.10 12.43
C SER A 268 12.80 -12.56 11.10
N MET A 269 13.98 -12.98 10.71
CA MET A 269 14.57 -12.67 9.39
C MET A 269 14.11 -13.64 8.31
N GLU A 270 13.42 -14.73 8.67
CA GLU A 270 12.85 -15.65 7.70
C GLU A 270 11.82 -14.93 6.83
N GLY A 271 11.97 -15.04 5.52
CA GLY A 271 11.09 -14.36 4.56
C GLY A 271 11.23 -12.84 4.55
N LEU A 272 12.33 -12.29 5.06
CA LEU A 272 12.63 -10.85 4.98
C LEU A 272 12.62 -10.40 3.52
N GLN A 273 11.86 -9.35 3.26
CA GLN A 273 11.86 -8.65 1.99
C GLN A 273 12.68 -7.38 2.11
N THR A 274 13.63 -7.21 1.21
CA THR A 274 14.50 -6.02 1.15
C THR A 274 14.32 -5.32 -0.19
N TRP A 275 14.36 -4.02 -0.18
CA TRP A 275 14.47 -3.22 -1.38
C TRP A 275 15.20 -1.93 -1.06
N CYS A 276 16.14 -1.56 -1.90
CA CYS A 276 16.82 -0.28 -1.79
C CYS A 276 16.92 0.40 -3.15
N ASN A 277 17.01 1.71 -3.11
CA ASN A 277 17.29 2.53 -4.27
C ASN A 277 18.22 3.67 -3.86
N ASN A 278 19.46 3.60 -4.31
CA ASN A 278 20.50 4.57 -3.97
C ASN A 278 20.16 5.94 -4.56
N GLY A 279 19.65 6.00 -5.80
CA GLY A 279 19.27 7.25 -6.45
C GLY A 279 18.15 8.01 -5.71
N LEU A 280 17.23 7.29 -5.12
CA LEU A 280 16.15 7.85 -4.29
C LEU A 280 16.54 7.97 -2.81
N GLY A 281 17.68 7.42 -2.40
CA GLY A 281 18.08 7.38 -1.00
C GLY A 281 17.07 6.64 -0.13
N VAL A 282 16.59 5.46 -0.55
CA VAL A 282 15.54 4.70 0.15
C VAL A 282 16.01 3.30 0.46
N VAL A 283 15.84 2.88 1.71
CA VAL A 283 15.96 1.49 2.16
C VAL A 283 14.60 1.06 2.69
N TYR A 284 14.12 -0.11 2.26
CA TYR A 284 12.87 -0.72 2.71
C TYR A 284 13.11 -2.14 3.15
N LEU A 285 12.64 -2.48 4.35
CA LEU A 285 12.63 -3.82 4.90
C LEU A 285 11.21 -4.19 5.31
N ALA A 286 10.84 -5.46 5.12
CA ALA A 286 9.58 -6.00 5.65
C ALA A 286 9.80 -7.45 6.09
N THR A 287 9.51 -7.72 7.37
CA THR A 287 9.57 -9.08 7.93
C THR A 287 8.36 -9.90 7.50
N ALA A 288 8.44 -11.21 7.59
CA ALA A 288 7.27 -12.08 7.49
C ALA A 288 6.32 -11.87 8.70
N PRO A 289 5.05 -12.27 8.59
CA PRO A 289 4.18 -12.39 9.75
C PRO A 289 4.79 -13.29 10.82
N GLY A 290 4.70 -12.89 12.07
CA GLY A 290 5.24 -13.64 13.21
C GLY A 290 5.22 -12.76 14.45
N MET A 291 5.02 -13.35 15.63
CA MET A 291 5.07 -12.59 16.87
C MET A 291 6.49 -12.04 17.07
N PRO A 292 6.65 -10.75 17.38
CA PRO A 292 7.95 -10.21 17.75
C PRO A 292 8.44 -10.86 19.03
N ASN A 293 9.75 -11.10 19.13
CA ASN A 293 10.35 -11.41 20.42
C ASN A 293 10.13 -10.23 21.39
N PRO A 294 9.98 -10.48 22.69
CA PRO A 294 9.60 -9.46 23.67
C PRO A 294 10.63 -8.34 23.91
N ILE A 295 11.65 -8.24 23.09
CA ILE A 295 12.62 -7.12 23.14
C ILE A 295 12.05 -5.97 22.31
N ASP A 296 11.13 -5.22 22.91
CA ASP A 296 10.37 -4.17 22.20
C ASP A 296 10.90 -2.76 22.46
N GLU A 297 12.09 -2.61 23.01
CA GLU A 297 12.70 -1.29 23.16
C GLU A 297 13.31 -0.85 21.83
N CYS A 298 12.87 0.34 21.37
CA CYS A 298 13.41 0.97 20.19
C CYS A 298 14.91 1.22 20.36
N PRO A 299 15.77 0.84 19.42
CA PRO A 299 17.22 0.98 19.51
C PRO A 299 17.72 2.43 19.34
N PHE A 300 16.83 3.43 19.19
CA PHE A 300 17.18 4.84 18.96
C PHE A 300 16.64 5.76 20.03
#